data_5dab4b957cac77a8120ce3e88b4e90e5
#
_entry.id   5dab4b957cac77a8120ce3e88b4e90e5
#
_cell.length_a   1.000
_cell.length_b   1.000
_cell.length_c   1.000
_cell.angle_alpha   90.00
_cell.angle_beta   90.00
_cell.angle_gamma   90.00
#
_symmetry.space_group_name_H-M   'P 1'
#
loop_
_entity.id
_entity.type
_entity.pdbx_description
1 polymer ?
#
loop_
_entity_poly.entity_id
_entity_poly.type
_entity_poly.pdbx_seq_one_letter_code
_entity_poly.pdbx_strand_id
1 'polypeptide(L)'
;MAETKSVAGTQTEKNLATSYLNESQSYARYTFYAQKAAKESFFPIGYAFNETAANELRHAKIFLGFLPGGKLVAEVPTDSVAIGSTEDNLKIAIDEERFEGVKAYQAYADVADKEGFPVIASHFRAIAQIEQHHLDRFQTYLDQLQKG
;
A
#
# COMPACT_ATOMS: atom_id res chain seq x y z
N MET A 1 10.38 6.68 17.47
CA MET A 1 10.91 5.76 18.49
C MET A 1 11.17 4.39 17.85
N ALA A 2 12.31 3.79 18.16
CA ALA A 2 12.67 2.48 17.64
C ALA A 2 12.15 1.37 18.56
N GLU A 3 12.01 0.17 18.01
CA GLU A 3 11.74 -1.01 18.83
C GLU A 3 12.95 -1.34 19.73
N THR A 4 12.68 -1.95 20.87
CA THR A 4 13.73 -2.29 21.85
C THR A 4 14.46 -3.59 21.50
N LYS A 5 13.92 -4.42 20.61
CA LYS A 5 14.54 -5.68 20.18
C LYS A 5 14.51 -5.81 18.66
N SER A 6 15.37 -6.69 18.13
CA SER A 6 15.46 -6.89 16.69
C SER A 6 14.31 -7.74 16.17
N VAL A 7 13.84 -7.43 14.96
CA VAL A 7 12.85 -8.25 14.26
C VAL A 7 13.49 -9.44 13.53
N ALA A 8 14.81 -9.55 13.52
CA ALA A 8 15.50 -10.60 12.77
C ALA A 8 14.96 -11.99 13.12
N GLY A 9 14.63 -12.77 12.10
CA GLY A 9 14.12 -14.14 12.25
C GLY A 9 12.65 -14.27 12.65
N THR A 10 11.93 -13.16 12.81
CA THR A 10 10.52 -13.18 13.22
C THR A 10 9.58 -13.12 12.03
N GLN A 11 8.30 -13.42 12.26
CA GLN A 11 7.26 -13.23 11.25
C GLN A 11 7.08 -11.74 10.92
N THR A 12 7.26 -10.86 11.90
CA THR A 12 7.20 -9.43 11.70
C THR A 12 8.24 -8.95 10.69
N GLU A 13 9.46 -9.50 10.72
CA GLU A 13 10.47 -9.20 9.70
C GLU A 13 9.95 -9.55 8.29
N LYS A 14 9.38 -10.74 8.14
CA LYS A 14 8.83 -11.17 6.85
C LYS A 14 7.67 -10.26 6.41
N ASN A 15 6.80 -9.90 7.33
CA ASN A 15 5.67 -9.02 7.04
C ASN A 15 6.13 -7.62 6.64
N LEU A 16 7.18 -7.10 7.27
CA LEU A 16 7.77 -5.81 6.88
C LEU A 16 8.34 -5.85 5.47
N ALA A 17 9.06 -6.92 5.13
CA ALA A 17 9.64 -7.08 3.79
C ALA A 17 8.54 -7.19 2.73
N THR A 18 7.49 -7.98 2.99
CA THR A 18 6.33 -8.10 2.12
C THR A 18 5.65 -6.73 1.95
N SER A 19 5.50 -5.98 3.03
CA SER A 19 4.88 -4.65 3.01
C SER A 19 5.71 -3.67 2.20
N TYR A 20 7.04 -3.69 2.33
CA TYR A 20 7.93 -2.87 1.52
C TYR A 20 7.74 -3.15 0.03
N LEU A 21 7.67 -4.44 -0.36
CA LEU A 21 7.43 -4.81 -1.76
C LEU A 21 6.05 -4.37 -2.22
N ASN A 22 5.02 -4.55 -1.39
CA ASN A 22 3.66 -4.14 -1.71
C ASN A 22 3.59 -2.63 -1.98
N GLU A 23 4.16 -1.82 -1.10
CA GLU A 23 4.17 -0.37 -1.28
C GLU A 23 4.97 0.05 -2.50
N SER A 24 6.07 -0.64 -2.78
CA SER A 24 6.91 -0.35 -3.95
C SER A 24 6.16 -0.62 -5.26
N GLN A 25 5.44 -1.74 -5.35
CA GLN A 25 4.63 -2.01 -6.54
C GLN A 25 3.45 -1.06 -6.66
N SER A 26 2.81 -0.69 -5.55
CA SER A 26 1.70 0.28 -5.55
C SER A 26 2.18 1.64 -6.03
N TYR A 27 3.35 2.08 -5.59
CA TYR A 27 3.95 3.33 -6.08
C TYR A 27 4.10 3.32 -7.60
N ALA A 28 4.65 2.25 -8.15
CA ALA A 28 4.82 2.13 -9.61
C ALA A 28 3.46 2.10 -10.31
N ARG A 29 2.55 1.27 -9.82
CA ARG A 29 1.23 1.07 -10.44
C ARG A 29 0.42 2.36 -10.45
N TYR A 30 0.35 3.05 -9.33
CA TYR A 30 -0.43 4.31 -9.25
C TYR A 30 0.20 5.43 -10.07
N THR A 31 1.52 5.44 -10.21
CA THR A 31 2.19 6.36 -11.13
C THR A 31 1.73 6.12 -12.57
N PHE A 32 1.65 4.85 -12.98
CA PHE A 32 1.16 4.49 -14.31
C PHE A 32 -0.33 4.79 -14.47
N TYR A 33 -1.13 4.54 -13.45
CA TYR A 33 -2.56 4.87 -13.48
C TYR A 33 -2.80 6.38 -13.58
N ALA A 34 -1.97 7.18 -12.93
CA ALA A 34 -2.03 8.64 -13.04
C ALA A 34 -1.79 9.09 -14.47
N GLN A 35 -0.79 8.50 -15.14
CA GLN A 35 -0.50 8.81 -16.54
C GLN A 35 -1.67 8.46 -17.45
N LYS A 36 -2.31 7.32 -17.22
CA LYS A 36 -3.48 6.89 -18.00
C LYS A 36 -4.67 7.81 -17.78
N ALA A 37 -4.94 8.18 -16.54
CA ALA A 37 -6.03 9.12 -16.22
C ALA A 37 -5.82 10.47 -16.93
N ALA A 38 -4.59 10.97 -16.94
CA ALA A 38 -4.28 12.21 -17.66
C ALA A 38 -4.51 12.07 -19.16
N LYS A 39 -4.14 10.93 -19.76
CA LYS A 39 -4.39 10.68 -21.19
C LYS A 39 -5.88 10.65 -21.51
N GLU A 40 -6.69 10.17 -20.57
CA GLU A 40 -8.16 10.14 -20.73
C GLU A 40 -8.83 11.43 -20.27
N SER A 41 -8.05 12.45 -19.91
CA SER A 41 -8.51 13.76 -19.47
C SER A 41 -9.24 13.74 -18.11
N PHE A 42 -9.01 12.71 -17.29
CA PHE A 42 -9.51 12.64 -15.92
C PHE A 42 -8.46 13.21 -14.97
N PHE A 43 -8.20 14.51 -15.05
CA PHE A 43 -7.11 15.16 -14.33
C PHE A 43 -7.23 15.07 -12.80
N PRO A 44 -8.42 15.26 -12.19
CA PRO A 44 -8.53 15.08 -10.73
C PRO A 44 -8.19 13.66 -10.27
N ILE A 45 -8.55 12.66 -11.07
CA ILE A 45 -8.21 11.25 -10.75
C ILE A 45 -6.71 11.03 -10.90
N GLY A 46 -6.11 11.58 -11.96
CA GLY A 46 -4.65 11.52 -12.14
C GLY A 46 -3.92 12.15 -10.97
N TYR A 47 -4.38 13.29 -10.50
CA TYR A 47 -3.81 13.94 -9.32
C TYR A 47 -3.93 13.05 -8.08
N ALA A 48 -5.10 12.42 -7.89
CA ALA A 48 -5.30 11.52 -6.75
C ALA A 48 -4.35 10.32 -6.79
N PHE A 49 -4.16 9.72 -7.97
CA PHE A 49 -3.20 8.62 -8.11
C PHE A 49 -1.77 9.06 -7.83
N ASN A 50 -1.36 10.24 -8.28
CA ASN A 50 -0.01 10.75 -8.00
C ASN A 50 0.19 11.02 -6.51
N GLU A 51 -0.80 11.60 -5.83
CA GLU A 51 -0.71 11.81 -4.39
C GLU A 51 -0.62 10.48 -3.63
N THR A 52 -1.43 9.51 -4.03
CA THR A 52 -1.43 8.18 -3.42
C THR A 52 -0.09 7.49 -3.66
N ALA A 53 0.45 7.57 -4.88
CA ALA A 53 1.77 7.02 -5.18
C ALA A 53 2.85 7.60 -4.26
N ALA A 54 2.83 8.91 -4.03
CA ALA A 54 3.77 9.56 -3.12
C ALA A 54 3.63 9.04 -1.67
N ASN A 55 2.39 8.81 -1.22
CA ASN A 55 2.16 8.21 0.09
C ASN A 55 2.71 6.79 0.18
N GLU A 56 2.50 5.98 -0.86
CA GLU A 56 2.99 4.61 -0.89
C GLU A 56 4.52 4.56 -0.85
N LEU A 57 5.18 5.50 -1.51
CA LEU A 57 6.64 5.59 -1.47
C LEU A 57 7.14 5.90 -0.06
N ARG A 58 6.46 6.81 0.66
CA ARG A 58 6.79 7.10 2.06
C ARG A 58 6.58 5.89 2.96
N HIS A 59 5.49 5.13 2.77
CA HIS A 59 5.23 3.90 3.51
C HIS A 59 6.31 2.86 3.26
N ALA A 60 6.73 2.70 2.01
CA ALA A 60 7.82 1.79 1.66
C ALA A 60 9.09 2.12 2.45
N LYS A 61 9.43 3.41 2.57
CA LYS A 61 10.59 3.85 3.33
C LYS A 61 10.44 3.54 4.82
N ILE A 62 9.25 3.71 5.37
CA ILE A 62 8.98 3.39 6.78
C ILE A 62 9.23 1.89 7.03
N PHE A 63 8.65 1.03 6.20
CA PHE A 63 8.80 -0.41 6.37
C PHE A 63 10.25 -0.86 6.20
N LEU A 64 10.93 -0.33 5.19
CA LEU A 64 12.36 -0.62 4.98
C LEU A 64 13.19 -0.19 6.19
N GLY A 65 12.83 0.94 6.80
CA GLY A 65 13.55 1.48 7.95
C GLY A 65 13.49 0.60 9.20
N PHE A 66 12.52 -0.29 9.30
CA PHE A 66 12.44 -1.24 10.42
C PHE A 66 13.22 -2.53 10.16
N LEU A 67 13.65 -2.79 8.93
CA LEU A 67 14.36 -4.05 8.61
C LEU A 67 15.81 -3.99 9.08
N PRO A 68 16.32 -5.12 9.61
CA PRO A 68 17.66 -5.13 10.23
C PRO A 68 18.82 -5.22 9.24
N GLY A 69 18.55 -5.47 7.95
CA GLY A 69 19.57 -5.62 6.93
C GLY A 69 19.74 -7.06 6.47
N GLY A 70 20.69 -7.28 5.56
CA GLY A 70 20.90 -8.58 4.91
C GLY A 70 19.92 -8.80 3.76
N LYS A 71 19.99 -9.99 3.17
CA LYS A 71 19.07 -10.39 2.09
C LYS A 71 17.93 -11.19 2.64
N LEU A 72 16.73 -10.91 2.16
CA LEU A 72 15.52 -11.60 2.56
C LEU A 72 14.66 -11.84 1.32
N VAL A 73 14.15 -13.06 1.17
CA VAL A 73 13.19 -13.38 0.11
C VAL A 73 11.80 -13.08 0.63
N ALA A 74 11.05 -12.26 -0.12
CA ALA A 74 9.68 -11.92 0.22
C ALA A 74 8.82 -11.98 -1.03
N GLU A 75 7.53 -12.23 -0.86
CA GLU A 75 6.58 -12.35 -1.95
C GLU A 75 5.37 -11.49 -1.68
N VAL A 76 4.79 -10.92 -2.75
CA VAL A 76 3.53 -10.19 -2.68
C VAL A 76 2.61 -10.65 -3.81
N PRO A 77 1.29 -10.70 -3.57
CA PRO A 77 0.34 -10.83 -4.67
C PRO A 77 0.49 -9.66 -5.64
N THR A 78 0.39 -9.95 -6.92
CA THR A 78 0.49 -8.92 -7.96
C THR A 78 -0.61 -9.14 -8.98
N ASP A 79 -1.39 -8.08 -9.23
CA ASP A 79 -2.31 -8.08 -10.35
C ASP A 79 -1.49 -7.99 -11.65
N SER A 80 -1.55 -9.04 -12.45
CA SER A 80 -0.79 -9.10 -13.69
C SER A 80 -1.55 -8.49 -14.88
N VAL A 81 -2.64 -7.79 -14.59
CA VAL A 81 -3.46 -7.11 -15.59
C VAL A 81 -2.73 -5.85 -16.06
N ALA A 82 -2.66 -5.68 -17.38
CA ALA A 82 -2.07 -4.48 -17.97
C ALA A 82 -2.85 -3.23 -17.59
N ILE A 83 -2.19 -2.07 -17.68
CA ILE A 83 -2.84 -0.79 -17.45
C ILE A 83 -4.03 -0.66 -18.40
N GLY A 84 -5.21 -0.52 -17.84
CA GLY A 84 -6.48 -0.44 -18.58
C GLY A 84 -7.04 0.97 -18.61
N SER A 85 -8.37 1.07 -18.73
CA SER A 85 -9.07 2.35 -18.61
C SER A 85 -8.96 2.85 -17.16
N THR A 86 -9.20 4.15 -16.98
CA THR A 86 -9.22 4.73 -15.63
C THR A 86 -10.25 4.03 -14.74
N GLU A 87 -11.42 3.68 -15.29
CA GLU A 87 -12.42 2.95 -14.52
C GLU A 87 -11.90 1.59 -14.05
N ASP A 88 -11.29 0.81 -14.96
CA ASP A 88 -10.71 -0.50 -14.63
C ASP A 88 -9.58 -0.37 -13.62
N ASN A 89 -8.73 0.64 -13.78
CA ASN A 89 -7.60 0.89 -12.89
C ASN A 89 -8.08 1.25 -11.47
N LEU A 90 -9.16 2.02 -11.35
CA LEU A 90 -9.75 2.34 -10.06
C LEU A 90 -10.29 1.09 -9.36
N LYS A 91 -10.90 0.16 -10.09
CA LYS A 91 -11.41 -1.09 -9.52
C LYS A 91 -10.27 -1.93 -8.93
N ILE A 92 -9.16 -2.04 -9.65
CA ILE A 92 -7.98 -2.76 -9.16
C ILE A 92 -7.40 -2.05 -7.94
N ALA A 93 -7.26 -0.72 -7.99
CA ALA A 93 -6.72 0.05 -6.88
C ALA A 93 -7.55 -0.13 -5.61
N ILE A 94 -8.88 -0.12 -5.72
CA ILE A 94 -9.79 -0.33 -4.59
C ILE A 94 -9.56 -1.70 -3.95
N ASP A 95 -9.46 -2.75 -4.77
CA ASP A 95 -9.22 -4.10 -4.26
C ASP A 95 -7.85 -4.22 -3.60
N GLU A 96 -6.82 -3.64 -4.19
CA GLU A 96 -5.46 -3.65 -3.62
C GLU A 96 -5.43 -2.92 -2.28
N GLU A 97 -6.04 -1.74 -2.18
CA GLU A 97 -6.11 -1.01 -0.91
C GLU A 97 -6.87 -1.80 0.15
N ARG A 98 -7.95 -2.48 -0.21
CA ARG A 98 -8.76 -3.25 0.74
C ARG A 98 -8.03 -4.46 1.27
N PHE A 99 -7.45 -5.27 0.38
CA PHE A 99 -6.92 -6.59 0.75
C PHE A 99 -5.43 -6.55 1.07
N GLU A 100 -4.62 -5.86 0.26
CA GLU A 100 -3.16 -5.81 0.43
C GLU A 100 -2.73 -4.65 1.34
N GLY A 101 -3.61 -3.67 1.53
CA GLY A 101 -3.39 -2.56 2.45
C GLY A 101 -4.13 -2.76 3.76
N VAL A 102 -5.41 -2.38 3.82
CA VAL A 102 -6.16 -2.32 5.09
C VAL A 102 -6.14 -3.64 5.83
N LYS A 103 -6.60 -4.72 5.20
CA LYS A 103 -6.72 -6.02 5.87
C LYS A 103 -5.37 -6.62 6.23
N ALA A 104 -4.41 -6.60 5.30
CA ALA A 104 -3.09 -7.16 5.53
C ALA A 104 -2.37 -6.42 6.66
N TYR A 105 -2.39 -5.09 6.64
CA TYR A 105 -1.66 -4.32 7.66
C TYR A 105 -2.29 -4.41 9.04
N GLN A 106 -3.61 -4.54 9.15
CA GLN A 106 -4.25 -4.83 10.43
C GLN A 106 -3.80 -6.19 10.98
N ALA A 107 -3.74 -7.21 10.12
CA ALA A 107 -3.27 -8.53 10.52
C ALA A 107 -1.79 -8.50 10.92
N TYR A 108 -0.96 -7.77 10.19
CA TYR A 108 0.47 -7.63 10.49
C TYR A 108 0.69 -6.88 11.81
N ALA A 109 -0.17 -5.90 12.12
CA ALA A 109 -0.12 -5.21 13.40
C ALA A 109 -0.37 -6.17 14.56
N ASP A 110 -1.37 -7.05 14.42
CA ASP A 110 -1.67 -8.03 15.46
C ASP A 110 -0.50 -9.01 15.69
N VAL A 111 0.14 -9.45 14.61
CA VAL A 111 1.34 -10.30 14.71
C VAL A 111 2.48 -9.55 15.40
N ALA A 112 2.70 -8.30 15.03
CA ALA A 112 3.76 -7.48 15.64
C ALA A 112 3.52 -7.31 17.14
N ASP A 113 2.29 -7.10 17.58
CA ASP A 113 1.95 -7.03 19.00
C ASP A 113 2.26 -8.37 19.70
N LYS A 114 1.86 -9.48 19.12
CA LYS A 114 2.11 -10.80 19.69
C LYS A 114 3.60 -11.12 19.81
N GLU A 115 4.39 -10.65 18.87
CA GLU A 115 5.84 -10.85 18.87
C GLU A 115 6.58 -9.81 19.72
N GLY A 116 5.86 -8.84 20.27
CA GLY A 116 6.44 -7.85 21.18
C GLY A 116 7.05 -6.63 20.49
N PHE A 117 6.48 -6.19 19.37
CA PHE A 117 6.92 -5.02 18.62
C PHE A 117 5.81 -3.95 18.57
N PRO A 118 5.54 -3.28 19.71
CA PRO A 118 4.40 -2.34 19.79
C PRO A 118 4.56 -1.11 18.89
N VAL A 119 5.77 -0.62 18.65
CA VAL A 119 5.99 0.53 17.77
C VAL A 119 5.69 0.15 16.34
N ILE A 120 6.16 -1.00 15.88
CA ILE A 120 5.87 -1.50 14.53
C ILE A 120 4.36 -1.73 14.36
N ALA A 121 3.71 -2.35 15.35
CA ALA A 121 2.26 -2.56 15.33
C ALA A 121 1.51 -1.23 15.17
N SER A 122 1.94 -0.21 15.90
CA SER A 122 1.36 1.13 15.81
C SER A 122 1.48 1.71 14.41
N HIS A 123 2.63 1.54 13.75
CA HIS A 123 2.82 2.01 12.37
C HIS A 123 1.94 1.27 11.39
N PHE A 124 1.84 -0.07 11.52
CA PHE A 124 0.93 -0.84 10.66
C PHE A 124 -0.51 -0.36 10.78
N ARG A 125 -0.98 -0.08 12.00
CA ARG A 125 -2.36 0.41 12.22
C ARG A 125 -2.57 1.80 11.63
N ALA A 126 -1.62 2.70 11.83
CA ALA A 126 -1.70 4.05 11.28
C ALA A 126 -1.73 4.03 9.75
N ILE A 127 -0.87 3.20 9.14
CA ILE A 127 -0.82 3.07 7.69
C ILE A 127 -2.11 2.42 7.17
N ALA A 128 -2.66 1.43 7.86
CA ALA A 128 -3.94 0.83 7.48
C ALA A 128 -5.06 1.88 7.41
N GLN A 129 -5.08 2.85 8.32
CA GLN A 129 -6.05 3.96 8.27
C GLN A 129 -5.84 4.83 7.03
N ILE A 130 -4.60 5.10 6.66
CA ILE A 130 -4.28 5.88 5.45
C ILE A 130 -4.72 5.11 4.21
N GLU A 131 -4.48 3.79 4.17
CA GLU A 131 -4.94 2.94 3.07
C GLU A 131 -6.47 2.94 2.96
N GLN A 132 -7.18 3.01 4.08
CA GLN A 132 -8.64 3.14 4.07
C GLN A 132 -9.08 4.47 3.45
N HIS A 133 -8.38 5.57 3.73
CA HIS A 133 -8.67 6.85 3.09
C HIS A 133 -8.43 6.79 1.58
N HIS A 134 -7.36 6.12 1.14
CA HIS A 134 -7.10 5.91 -0.28
C HIS A 134 -8.26 5.14 -0.94
N LEU A 135 -8.69 4.06 -0.30
CA LEU A 135 -9.80 3.24 -0.77
C LEU A 135 -11.07 4.08 -0.94
N ASP A 136 -11.43 4.85 0.09
CA ASP A 136 -12.64 5.68 0.09
C ASP A 136 -12.59 6.72 -1.02
N ARG A 137 -11.43 7.33 -1.23
CA ARG A 137 -11.22 8.33 -2.29
C ARG A 137 -11.37 7.72 -3.67
N PHE A 138 -10.75 6.54 -3.90
CA PHE A 138 -10.88 5.84 -5.18
C PHE A 138 -12.32 5.40 -5.43
N GLN A 139 -13.03 4.94 -4.40
CA GLN A 139 -14.42 4.54 -4.52
C GLN A 139 -15.30 5.74 -4.91
N THR A 140 -15.05 6.91 -4.34
CA THR A 140 -15.76 8.13 -4.69
C THR A 140 -15.59 8.45 -6.17
N TYR A 141 -14.36 8.40 -6.68
CA TYR A 141 -14.09 8.67 -8.09
C TYR A 141 -14.72 7.61 -9.01
N LEU A 142 -14.66 6.33 -8.60
CA LEU A 142 -15.28 5.26 -9.38
C LEU A 142 -16.79 5.48 -9.48
N ASP A 143 -17.44 5.81 -8.37
CA ASP A 143 -18.87 6.08 -8.36
C ASP A 143 -19.23 7.24 -9.29
N GLN A 144 -18.41 8.30 -9.30
CA GLN A 144 -18.62 9.44 -10.19
C GLN A 144 -18.49 9.05 -11.66
N LEU A 145 -17.50 8.24 -12.01
CA LEU A 145 -17.31 7.78 -13.39
C LEU A 145 -18.48 6.91 -13.85
N GLN A 146 -18.99 6.04 -12.97
CA GLN A 146 -20.08 5.14 -13.31
C GLN A 146 -21.43 5.85 -13.46
N LYS A 147 -21.57 7.02 -12.86
CA LYS A 147 -22.77 7.84 -13.05
C LYS A 147 -22.74 8.63 -14.35
N GLY A 148 -21.61 8.70 -15.00
CA GLY A 148 -21.42 9.45 -16.22
C GLY A 148 -20.99 10.85 -15.97
#